data_e2c698e487bc44a79a1539f4bbced8e2
#
_entry.id   e2c698e487bc44a79a1539f4bbced8e2
#
_cell.length_a   1.000
_cell.length_b   1.000
_cell.length_c   1.000
_cell.angle_alpha   90.00
_cell.angle_beta   90.00
_cell.angle_gamma   90.00
#
_symmetry.space_group_name_H-M   'P 1'
#
loop_
_entity.id
_entity.type
_entity.pdbx_description
1 polymer ?
#
loop_
_entity_poly.entity_id
_entity_poly.type
_entity_poly.pdbx_seq_one_letter_code
_entity_poly.pdbx_strand_id
1 'polypeptide(L)'
;MSEKPTLIHLISSNRWGGAQRYALDICCHYHSLGWDVTAVTRDAKVIDDRFRKAGIPLLHAPLRGFFDPASAFLLARRLRSVGRNNGYIHVHRYRDAFTALLAKRIAKRPDIRVISTRHNVRPGRNSWLFRRIYDKINAHLFVSRTAFDRFRAPWPERLPMRVSTVHILLNSINIPYSLPQRPPEKGPVFAIYLGPVVKGKGIESIIDALPSLRGHRLRLRIAGQGNPDYLDTLRRRALARNVMEMIDWRNDGEAPDEMIVQSHFAVLPSVEREGFGLSNLRVMAAGRPQICSTNGAQPEYLEDGTTAIFVSPASATELADAMRRLATDPNLRHDMGLEAFSRYANHLSWASFIPRLTKIYRTC
;
A
#
# COMPACT_ATOMS: atom_id res chain seq x y z
N MET A 1 27.69 12.60 22.93
CA MET A 1 27.06 11.81 21.85
C MET A 1 25.56 12.14 21.88
N SER A 2 24.98 12.68 20.80
CA SER A 2 23.53 12.91 20.74
C SER A 2 22.81 11.58 20.83
N GLU A 3 21.83 11.48 21.74
CA GLU A 3 20.99 10.28 21.83
C GLU A 3 20.31 10.00 20.48
N LYS A 4 20.42 8.76 20.02
CA LYS A 4 19.80 8.31 18.76
C LYS A 4 18.28 8.42 18.85
N PRO A 5 17.58 8.94 17.83
CA PRO A 5 16.13 8.94 17.82
C PRO A 5 15.56 7.51 17.89
N THR A 6 14.43 7.35 18.56
CA THR A 6 13.75 6.05 18.65
C THR A 6 12.48 6.04 17.84
N LEU A 7 12.26 4.97 17.08
CA LEU A 7 11.07 4.75 16.27
C LEU A 7 10.45 3.39 16.58
N ILE A 8 9.22 3.38 17.05
CA ILE A 8 8.47 2.16 17.37
C ILE A 8 7.27 2.05 16.44
N HIS A 9 7.19 1.01 15.61
CA HIS A 9 6.03 0.73 14.77
C HIS A 9 5.10 -0.30 15.42
N LEU A 10 3.79 0.01 15.53
CA LEU A 10 2.77 -0.94 15.98
C LEU A 10 2.08 -1.60 14.77
N ILE A 11 2.21 -2.92 14.68
CA ILE A 11 1.75 -3.73 13.53
C ILE A 11 0.80 -4.81 14.04
N SER A 12 -0.47 -4.45 14.21
CA SER A 12 -1.52 -5.33 14.78
C SER A 12 -2.19 -6.25 13.75
N SER A 13 -1.59 -6.44 12.56
CA SER A 13 -2.07 -7.35 11.52
C SER A 13 -1.48 -8.75 11.69
N ASN A 14 -2.24 -9.77 11.30
CA ASN A 14 -1.74 -11.15 11.17
C ASN A 14 -1.50 -11.54 9.70
N ARG A 15 -1.75 -10.61 8.76
CA ARG A 15 -1.58 -10.85 7.32
C ARG A 15 -0.59 -9.86 6.75
N TRP A 16 0.21 -10.31 5.82
CA TRP A 16 1.07 -9.45 5.03
C TRP A 16 0.25 -8.65 4.01
N GLY A 17 0.66 -7.42 3.76
CA GLY A 17 0.03 -6.53 2.79
C GLY A 17 0.74 -5.18 2.70
N GLY A 18 0.20 -4.27 1.93
CA GLY A 18 0.83 -2.98 1.63
C GLY A 18 1.20 -2.14 2.86
N ALA A 19 0.36 -2.11 3.89
CA ALA A 19 0.65 -1.37 5.12
C ALA A 19 1.83 -1.97 5.90
N GLN A 20 2.01 -3.30 5.88
CA GLN A 20 3.13 -3.99 6.52
C GLN A 20 4.42 -3.80 5.74
N ARG A 21 4.35 -3.82 4.40
CA ARG A 21 5.50 -3.50 3.54
C ARG A 21 5.96 -2.07 3.77
N TYR A 22 5.04 -1.11 3.77
CA TYR A 22 5.32 0.28 4.09
C TYR A 22 6.01 0.44 5.46
N ALA A 23 5.48 -0.23 6.51
CA ALA A 23 6.07 -0.17 7.84
C ALA A 23 7.48 -0.78 7.87
N LEU A 24 7.69 -1.93 7.19
CA LEU A 24 9.00 -2.58 7.10
C LEU A 24 10.02 -1.68 6.41
N ASP A 25 9.69 -1.12 5.26
CA ASP A 25 10.61 -0.27 4.48
C ASP A 25 11.02 0.99 5.28
N ILE A 26 10.09 1.58 6.04
CA ILE A 26 10.38 2.70 6.96
C ILE A 26 11.30 2.24 8.09
N CYS A 27 11.01 1.09 8.72
CA CYS A 27 11.87 0.54 9.77
C CYS A 27 13.29 0.31 9.24
N CYS A 28 13.45 -0.32 8.08
CA CYS A 28 14.75 -0.58 7.46
C CYS A 28 15.51 0.73 7.19
N HIS A 29 14.82 1.73 6.65
CA HIS A 29 15.45 3.02 6.34
C HIS A 29 15.99 3.71 7.59
N TYR A 30 15.17 3.89 8.63
CA TYR A 30 15.65 4.56 9.83
C TYR A 30 16.64 3.71 10.64
N HIS A 31 16.52 2.39 10.61
CA HIS A 31 17.48 1.49 11.22
C HIS A 31 18.87 1.62 10.55
N SER A 32 18.93 1.72 9.22
CA SER A 32 20.18 1.93 8.49
C SER A 32 20.82 3.30 8.79
N LEU A 33 20.04 4.29 9.20
CA LEU A 33 20.53 5.57 9.68
C LEU A 33 20.95 5.56 11.17
N GLY A 34 20.93 4.38 11.80
CA GLY A 34 21.36 4.18 13.18
C GLY A 34 20.32 4.60 14.23
N TRP A 35 19.04 4.80 13.85
CA TRP A 35 17.97 5.00 14.83
C TRP A 35 17.74 3.71 15.64
N ASP A 36 17.26 3.87 16.88
CA ASP A 36 16.75 2.77 17.69
C ASP A 36 15.35 2.38 17.22
N VAL A 37 15.27 1.39 16.30
CA VAL A 37 14.00 0.97 15.69
C VAL A 37 13.50 -0.31 16.31
N THR A 38 12.20 -0.39 16.62
CA THR A 38 11.52 -1.60 17.11
C THR A 38 10.17 -1.77 16.42
N ALA A 39 9.90 -2.95 15.88
CA ALA A 39 8.56 -3.31 15.43
C ALA A 39 7.83 -4.11 16.52
N VAL A 40 6.62 -3.65 16.89
CA VAL A 40 5.75 -4.34 17.85
C VAL A 40 4.72 -5.12 17.06
N THR A 41 4.73 -6.44 17.16
CA THR A 41 3.88 -7.35 16.39
C THR A 41 3.05 -8.26 17.30
N ARG A 42 2.10 -8.99 16.72
CA ARG A 42 1.22 -9.95 17.43
C ARG A 42 1.77 -11.37 17.43
N ASP A 43 3.05 -11.59 17.24
CA ASP A 43 3.64 -12.91 17.04
C ASP A 43 3.02 -13.63 15.82
N ALA A 44 2.99 -12.92 14.70
CA ALA A 44 2.46 -13.43 13.45
C ALA A 44 3.62 -13.84 12.53
N LYS A 45 3.90 -15.13 12.42
CA LYS A 45 5.06 -15.68 11.69
C LYS A 45 5.28 -15.03 10.32
N VAL A 46 4.21 -14.86 9.53
CA VAL A 46 4.30 -14.27 8.18
C VAL A 46 4.83 -12.83 8.17
N ILE A 47 4.66 -12.10 9.26
CA ILE A 47 5.15 -10.73 9.45
C ILE A 47 6.54 -10.79 10.09
N ASP A 48 6.67 -11.50 11.19
CA ASP A 48 7.87 -11.56 12.02
C ASP A 48 9.09 -12.05 11.25
N ASP A 49 8.92 -13.08 10.40
CA ASP A 49 10.02 -13.60 9.59
C ASP A 49 10.59 -12.55 8.62
N ARG A 50 9.73 -11.68 8.08
CA ARG A 50 10.19 -10.59 7.19
C ARG A 50 10.96 -9.50 7.95
N PHE A 51 10.48 -9.12 9.13
CA PHE A 51 11.17 -8.15 9.97
C PHE A 51 12.48 -8.71 10.53
N ARG A 52 12.51 -9.98 10.97
CA ARG A 52 13.75 -10.65 11.40
C ARG A 52 14.76 -10.76 10.26
N LYS A 53 14.32 -11.16 9.06
CA LYS A 53 15.19 -11.23 7.87
C LYS A 53 15.80 -9.88 7.53
N ALA A 54 15.08 -8.78 7.80
CA ALA A 54 15.56 -7.42 7.60
C ALA A 54 16.39 -6.87 8.77
N GLY A 55 16.67 -7.68 9.81
CA GLY A 55 17.43 -7.26 10.98
C GLY A 55 16.70 -6.29 11.92
N ILE A 56 15.38 -6.16 11.81
CA ILE A 56 14.59 -5.24 12.64
C ILE A 56 14.22 -5.92 13.97
N PRO A 57 14.58 -5.31 15.13
CA PRO A 57 14.20 -5.81 16.44
C PRO A 57 12.69 -5.91 16.62
N LEU A 58 12.22 -7.04 17.16
CA LEU A 58 10.81 -7.32 17.42
C LEU A 58 10.50 -7.27 18.91
N LEU A 59 9.35 -6.71 19.23
CA LEU A 59 8.68 -6.83 20.52
C LEU A 59 7.30 -7.45 20.29
N HIS A 60 7.03 -8.60 20.90
CA HIS A 60 5.73 -9.22 20.78
C HIS A 60 4.76 -8.68 21.83
N ALA A 61 3.57 -8.28 21.39
CA ALA A 61 2.48 -7.81 22.24
C ALA A 61 1.13 -8.29 21.68
N PRO A 62 0.13 -8.54 22.54
CA PRO A 62 -1.17 -9.06 22.10
C PRO A 62 -1.87 -8.22 21.04
N LEU A 63 -1.77 -6.89 21.10
CA LEU A 63 -2.37 -5.90 20.19
C LEU A 63 -3.85 -6.22 19.86
N ARG A 64 -4.65 -6.57 20.89
CA ARG A 64 -6.02 -7.09 20.75
C ARG A 64 -7.03 -6.06 20.27
N GLY A 65 -6.73 -4.77 20.36
CA GLY A 65 -7.62 -3.71 19.87
C GLY A 65 -7.66 -2.46 20.74
N PHE A 66 -8.85 -1.89 20.94
CA PHE A 66 -9.01 -0.58 21.56
C PHE A 66 -8.57 -0.51 23.02
N PHE A 67 -8.84 -1.53 23.81
CA PHE A 67 -8.48 -1.56 25.21
C PHE A 67 -7.57 -2.77 25.47
N ASP A 68 -6.27 -2.51 25.38
CA ASP A 68 -5.26 -3.56 25.54
C ASP A 68 -4.17 -3.09 26.54
N PRO A 69 -4.49 -3.18 27.86
CA PRO A 69 -3.56 -2.76 28.89
C PRO A 69 -2.29 -3.62 28.92
N ALA A 70 -2.36 -4.90 28.54
CA ALA A 70 -1.19 -5.77 28.51
C ALA A 70 -0.17 -5.27 27.47
N SER A 71 -0.63 -4.99 26.23
CA SER A 71 0.23 -4.41 25.20
C SER A 71 0.74 -3.02 25.62
N ALA A 72 -0.11 -2.20 26.24
CA ALA A 72 0.31 -0.88 26.70
C ALA A 72 1.39 -0.96 27.79
N PHE A 73 1.33 -1.93 28.70
CA PHE A 73 2.34 -2.13 29.73
C PHE A 73 3.67 -2.61 29.14
N LEU A 74 3.64 -3.57 28.22
CA LEU A 74 4.85 -4.03 27.52
C LEU A 74 5.52 -2.88 26.74
N LEU A 75 4.72 -2.11 26.01
CA LEU A 75 5.21 -0.94 25.29
C LEU A 75 5.74 0.13 26.24
N ALA A 76 5.08 0.38 27.39
CA ALA A 76 5.53 1.33 28.40
C ALA A 76 6.90 0.93 29.00
N ARG A 77 7.14 -0.36 29.22
CA ARG A 77 8.44 -0.89 29.65
C ARG A 77 9.54 -0.56 28.61
N ARG A 78 9.24 -0.78 27.32
CA ARG A 78 10.15 -0.40 26.22
C ARG A 78 10.40 1.11 26.16
N LEU A 79 9.36 1.94 26.36
CA LEU A 79 9.50 3.40 26.38
C LEU A 79 10.36 3.94 27.51
N ARG A 80 10.41 3.25 28.66
CA ARG A 80 11.28 3.66 29.79
C ARG A 80 12.76 3.40 29.53
N SER A 81 13.09 2.44 28.65
CA SER A 81 14.48 2.17 28.23
C SER A 81 14.98 3.04 27.08
N VAL A 82 14.11 3.90 26.53
CA VAL A 82 14.43 4.82 25.45
C VAL A 82 14.98 6.12 26.01
N GLY A 83 15.98 6.69 25.36
CA GLY A 83 16.51 8.02 25.68
C GLY A 83 15.43 9.11 25.68
N ARG A 84 15.66 10.20 26.40
CA ARG A 84 14.62 11.23 26.64
C ARG A 84 14.32 12.15 25.48
N ASN A 85 15.05 12.09 24.38
CA ASN A 85 14.86 13.00 23.26
C ASN A 85 14.48 12.27 21.97
N ASN A 86 13.45 12.75 21.25
CA ASN A 86 13.04 12.31 19.91
C ASN A 86 12.57 10.85 19.82
N GLY A 87 11.56 10.48 20.60
CA GLY A 87 10.89 9.18 20.48
C GLY A 87 9.57 9.26 19.72
N TYR A 88 9.35 8.30 18.83
CA TYR A 88 8.16 8.22 18.00
C TYR A 88 7.49 6.84 18.12
N ILE A 89 6.15 6.83 18.22
CA ILE A 89 5.32 5.65 18.06
C ILE A 89 4.49 5.84 16.79
N HIS A 90 4.71 5.01 15.80
CA HIS A 90 3.97 5.06 14.54
C HIS A 90 2.95 3.92 14.48
N VAL A 91 1.68 4.27 14.38
CA VAL A 91 0.57 3.32 14.31
C VAL A 91 -0.08 3.33 12.94
N HIS A 92 -0.55 2.16 12.48
CA HIS A 92 -1.18 2.00 11.16
C HIS A 92 -2.70 1.78 11.25
N ARG A 93 -3.24 1.77 12.47
CA ARG A 93 -4.68 1.69 12.77
C ARG A 93 -4.99 2.55 13.96
N TYR A 94 -6.04 3.34 13.91
CA TYR A 94 -6.44 4.20 15.04
C TYR A 94 -6.73 3.44 16.35
N ARG A 95 -7.15 2.17 16.26
CA ARG A 95 -7.32 1.37 17.47
C ARG A 95 -5.98 1.15 18.23
N ASP A 96 -4.86 1.10 17.51
CA ASP A 96 -3.54 0.89 18.08
C ASP A 96 -3.01 2.19 18.71
N ALA A 97 -3.56 3.34 18.33
CA ALA A 97 -3.25 4.62 18.96
C ALA A 97 -3.69 4.68 20.44
N PHE A 98 -4.75 3.95 20.82
CA PHE A 98 -5.11 3.79 22.22
C PHE A 98 -3.99 3.16 23.03
N THR A 99 -3.47 2.04 22.55
CA THR A 99 -2.36 1.32 23.17
C THR A 99 -1.13 2.24 23.28
N ALA A 100 -0.81 2.98 22.22
CA ALA A 100 0.31 3.92 22.19
C ALA A 100 0.15 5.05 23.21
N LEU A 101 -1.02 5.70 23.25
CA LEU A 101 -1.30 6.80 24.18
C LEU A 101 -1.34 6.33 25.64
N LEU A 102 -1.90 5.15 25.91
CA LEU A 102 -1.91 4.54 27.23
C LEU A 102 -0.49 4.17 27.68
N ALA A 103 0.30 3.56 26.79
CA ALA A 103 1.69 3.21 27.08
C ALA A 103 2.54 4.45 27.42
N LYS A 104 2.39 5.53 26.63
CA LYS A 104 3.01 6.82 26.88
C LYS A 104 2.67 7.36 28.27
N ARG A 105 1.40 7.27 28.68
CA ARG A 105 0.94 7.70 30.01
C ARG A 105 1.53 6.84 31.14
N ILE A 106 1.48 5.50 30.99
CA ILE A 106 2.04 4.53 31.97
C ILE A 106 3.56 4.73 32.11
N ALA A 107 4.26 5.00 31.01
CA ALA A 107 5.69 5.23 31.00
C ALA A 107 6.10 6.60 31.58
N LYS A 108 5.15 7.52 31.76
CA LYS A 108 5.38 8.94 32.12
C LYS A 108 6.32 9.64 31.12
N ARG A 109 6.10 9.38 29.81
CA ARG A 109 6.90 9.90 28.68
C ARG A 109 6.07 10.86 27.81
N PRO A 110 5.81 12.10 28.28
CA PRO A 110 5.06 13.09 27.48
C PRO A 110 5.80 13.54 26.21
N ASP A 111 7.10 13.37 26.17
CA ASP A 111 8.00 13.68 25.07
C ASP A 111 7.81 12.77 23.85
N ILE A 112 7.31 11.55 24.03
CA ILE A 112 7.06 10.61 22.91
C ILE A 112 5.93 11.13 22.03
N ARG A 113 6.14 11.16 20.74
CA ARG A 113 5.16 11.60 19.72
C ARG A 113 4.45 10.41 19.10
N VAL A 114 3.14 10.49 18.95
CA VAL A 114 2.32 9.44 18.33
C VAL A 114 1.93 9.90 16.94
N ILE A 115 2.28 9.11 15.93
CA ILE A 115 1.98 9.34 14.52
C ILE A 115 1.06 8.22 14.03
N SER A 116 0.08 8.57 13.21
CA SER A 116 -0.84 7.58 12.63
C SER A 116 -0.86 7.68 11.12
N THR A 117 -0.59 6.58 10.41
CA THR A 117 -0.81 6.48 8.96
C THR A 117 -2.09 5.71 8.67
N ARG A 118 -2.93 6.30 7.83
CA ARG A 118 -4.19 5.69 7.38
C ARG A 118 -4.08 5.19 5.95
N HIS A 119 -4.17 3.87 5.79
CA HIS A 119 -4.01 3.17 4.51
C HIS A 119 -5.33 2.81 3.80
N ASN A 120 -6.48 3.07 4.41
CA ASN A 120 -7.77 2.65 3.88
C ASN A 120 -8.73 3.81 3.64
N VAL A 121 -9.71 3.58 2.76
CA VAL A 121 -10.77 4.53 2.38
C VAL A 121 -12.04 4.22 3.16
N ARG A 122 -12.03 4.48 4.47
CA ARG A 122 -13.20 4.29 5.34
C ARG A 122 -13.50 5.57 6.11
N PRO A 123 -14.76 5.84 6.45
CA PRO A 123 -15.11 6.98 7.31
C PRO A 123 -14.37 6.92 8.66
N GLY A 124 -14.09 8.05 9.22
CA GLY A 124 -13.62 8.16 10.59
C GLY A 124 -14.75 7.76 11.56
N ARG A 125 -14.39 7.27 12.75
CA ARG A 125 -15.38 6.94 13.79
C ARG A 125 -15.77 8.19 14.56
N ASN A 126 -17.07 8.54 14.55
CA ASN A 126 -17.59 9.77 15.13
C ASN A 126 -18.13 9.55 16.58
N SER A 127 -17.38 8.86 17.44
CA SER A 127 -17.73 8.83 18.87
C SER A 127 -16.83 9.79 19.68
N TRP A 128 -17.30 10.25 20.84
CA TRP A 128 -16.56 11.15 21.71
C TRP A 128 -15.16 10.61 22.08
N LEU A 129 -15.07 9.30 22.28
CA LEU A 129 -13.83 8.61 22.61
C LEU A 129 -12.81 8.71 21.47
N PHE A 130 -13.25 8.46 20.21
CA PHE A 130 -12.40 8.58 19.05
C PHE A 130 -11.96 10.01 18.78
N ARG A 131 -12.86 10.99 18.98
CA ARG A 131 -12.50 12.41 18.88
C ARG A 131 -11.36 12.76 19.83
N ARG A 132 -11.41 12.30 21.10
CA ARG A 132 -10.34 12.52 22.09
C ARG A 132 -9.03 11.84 21.70
N ILE A 133 -9.08 10.73 20.99
CA ILE A 133 -7.88 10.03 20.51
C ILE A 133 -7.26 10.78 19.35
N TYR A 134 -8.09 11.15 18.38
CA TYR A 134 -7.60 11.92 17.24
C TYR A 134 -6.90 13.21 17.69
N ASP A 135 -7.47 13.92 18.66
CA ASP A 135 -6.88 15.15 19.19
C ASP A 135 -5.52 14.96 19.88
N LYS A 136 -5.24 13.76 20.41
CA LYS A 136 -3.98 13.44 21.09
C LYS A 136 -2.87 12.87 20.20
N ILE A 137 -3.16 12.60 18.94
CA ILE A 137 -2.18 12.15 17.96
C ILE A 137 -1.44 13.37 17.41
N ASN A 138 -0.13 13.31 17.39
CA ASN A 138 0.73 14.42 17.00
C ASN A 138 0.74 14.67 15.49
N ALA A 139 0.65 13.60 14.67
CA ALA A 139 0.51 13.71 13.21
C ALA A 139 -0.38 12.62 12.65
N HIS A 140 -1.30 13.01 11.74
CA HIS A 140 -2.19 12.13 11.00
C HIS A 140 -1.77 12.11 9.54
N LEU A 141 -1.18 11.02 9.09
CA LEU A 141 -0.80 10.82 7.71
C LEU A 141 -1.92 10.08 6.96
N PHE A 142 -2.34 10.66 5.86
CA PHE A 142 -3.25 10.03 4.92
C PHE A 142 -2.48 9.72 3.64
N VAL A 143 -2.57 8.47 3.19
CA VAL A 143 -1.82 8.00 2.01
C VAL A 143 -2.34 8.59 0.68
N SER A 144 -3.44 9.35 0.73
CA SER A 144 -4.04 10.05 -0.41
C SER A 144 -5.08 11.08 0.05
N ARG A 145 -5.44 12.01 -0.82
CA ARG A 145 -6.57 12.92 -0.62
C ARG A 145 -7.88 12.13 -0.51
N THR A 146 -8.09 11.13 -1.35
CA THR A 146 -9.24 10.21 -1.31
C THR A 146 -9.41 9.56 0.06
N ALA A 147 -8.31 9.08 0.66
CA ALA A 147 -8.35 8.50 2.01
C ALA A 147 -8.71 9.53 3.08
N PHE A 148 -8.22 10.77 2.96
CA PHE A 148 -8.55 11.87 3.86
C PHE A 148 -10.01 12.31 3.72
N ASP A 149 -10.49 12.56 2.50
CA ASP A 149 -11.85 13.03 2.25
C ASP A 149 -12.87 12.00 2.72
N ARG A 150 -12.60 10.71 2.53
CA ARG A 150 -13.47 9.66 3.09
C ARG A 150 -13.41 9.61 4.61
N PHE A 151 -12.24 9.80 5.19
CA PHE A 151 -12.11 9.86 6.64
C PHE A 151 -12.91 11.00 7.25
N ARG A 152 -12.83 12.20 6.66
CA ARG A 152 -13.50 13.41 7.17
C ARG A 152 -15.01 13.43 6.94
N ALA A 153 -15.55 12.55 6.13
CA ALA A 153 -16.99 12.55 5.76
C ALA A 153 -17.97 12.65 6.94
N PRO A 154 -17.74 12.07 8.14
CA PRO A 154 -18.62 12.27 9.29
C PRO A 154 -18.51 13.66 9.95
N TRP A 155 -17.57 14.51 9.50
CA TRP A 155 -17.31 15.87 10.04
C TRP A 155 -17.08 16.87 8.92
N PRO A 156 -18.14 17.25 8.18
CA PRO A 156 -18.00 18.12 7.01
C PRO A 156 -17.49 19.53 7.38
N GLU A 157 -17.88 20.04 8.54
CA GLU A 157 -17.55 21.41 8.95
C GLU A 157 -16.30 21.50 9.83
N ARG A 158 -16.11 20.57 10.77
CA ARG A 158 -15.03 20.63 11.74
C ARG A 158 -14.40 19.26 12.02
N LEU A 159 -13.12 19.12 11.73
CA LEU A 159 -12.36 17.91 12.04
C LEU A 159 -12.25 17.68 13.56
N PRO A 160 -12.18 16.42 14.01
CA PRO A 160 -11.96 16.05 15.42
C PRO A 160 -10.50 16.17 15.87
N MET A 161 -9.64 16.77 15.08
CA MET A 161 -8.22 17.00 15.30
C MET A 161 -7.82 18.37 14.76
N ARG A 162 -6.63 18.84 15.15
CA ARG A 162 -6.09 20.10 14.60
C ARG A 162 -5.70 19.92 13.13
N VAL A 163 -6.07 20.87 12.30
CA VAL A 163 -5.73 20.85 10.87
C VAL A 163 -4.23 20.79 10.63
N SER A 164 -3.45 21.49 11.47
CA SER A 164 -1.98 21.50 11.40
C SER A 164 -1.32 20.13 11.62
N THR A 165 -2.04 19.16 12.21
CA THR A 165 -1.54 17.79 12.42
C THR A 165 -1.92 16.84 11.27
N VAL A 166 -2.64 17.32 10.25
CA VAL A 166 -3.10 16.51 9.11
C VAL A 166 -2.13 16.66 7.95
N HIS A 167 -1.59 15.55 7.49
CA HIS A 167 -0.68 15.49 6.36
C HIS A 167 -1.20 14.51 5.32
N ILE A 168 -1.32 14.97 4.08
CA ILE A 168 -1.56 14.10 2.93
C ILE A 168 -0.20 13.81 2.31
N LEU A 169 0.24 12.57 2.46
CA LEU A 169 1.53 12.10 1.96
C LEU A 169 1.27 10.85 1.11
N LEU A 170 1.31 11.02 -0.21
CA LEU A 170 1.16 9.91 -1.15
C LEU A 170 2.13 8.79 -0.79
N ASN A 171 1.62 7.57 -0.76
CA ASN A 171 2.36 6.42 -0.28
C ASN A 171 3.57 6.09 -1.16
N SER A 172 4.58 5.49 -0.56
CA SER A 172 5.73 4.95 -1.27
C SER A 172 6.24 3.69 -0.56
N ILE A 173 7.02 2.92 -1.27
CA ILE A 173 7.80 1.79 -0.76
C ILE A 173 9.17 1.81 -1.42
N ASN A 174 10.14 1.16 -0.77
CA ASN A 174 11.46 1.01 -1.35
C ASN A 174 11.43 -0.02 -2.47
N ILE A 175 11.60 0.44 -3.71
CA ILE A 175 11.61 -0.40 -4.92
C ILE A 175 13.02 -0.36 -5.51
N PRO A 176 13.70 -1.49 -5.62
CA PRO A 176 15.09 -1.54 -6.10
C PRO A 176 15.18 -1.59 -7.64
N TYR A 177 14.44 -0.70 -8.33
CA TYR A 177 14.57 -0.60 -9.79
C TYR A 177 15.53 0.52 -10.17
N SER A 178 16.33 0.26 -11.20
CA SER A 178 17.27 1.25 -11.72
C SER A 178 16.66 2.06 -12.87
N LEU A 179 16.26 1.40 -13.94
CA LEU A 179 15.66 2.03 -15.12
C LEU A 179 14.67 1.06 -15.78
N PRO A 180 13.60 1.56 -16.41
CA PRO A 180 12.68 0.71 -17.14
C PRO A 180 13.38 0.06 -18.34
N GLN A 181 13.28 -1.27 -18.41
CA GLN A 181 13.75 -2.04 -19.55
C GLN A 181 12.56 -2.36 -20.44
N ARG A 182 12.75 -2.35 -21.77
CA ARG A 182 11.70 -2.83 -22.68
C ARG A 182 11.50 -4.32 -22.50
N PRO A 183 10.24 -4.79 -22.37
CA PRO A 183 9.98 -6.22 -22.37
C PRO A 183 10.30 -6.79 -23.78
N PRO A 184 10.56 -8.11 -23.88
CA PRO A 184 10.83 -8.74 -25.17
C PRO A 184 9.69 -8.52 -26.16
N GLU A 185 9.97 -7.96 -27.33
CA GLU A 185 8.95 -7.73 -28.36
C GLU A 185 8.59 -9.01 -29.15
N LYS A 186 9.44 -10.03 -29.09
CA LYS A 186 9.19 -11.33 -29.72
C LYS A 186 8.35 -12.20 -28.79
N GLY A 187 7.24 -12.73 -29.29
CA GLY A 187 6.37 -13.61 -28.52
C GLY A 187 5.00 -12.99 -28.20
N PRO A 188 4.27 -13.55 -27.24
CA PRO A 188 2.99 -12.99 -26.81
C PRO A 188 3.17 -11.72 -25.99
N VAL A 189 2.22 -10.81 -26.10
CA VAL A 189 2.13 -9.64 -25.22
C VAL A 189 1.60 -10.10 -23.86
N PHE A 190 2.36 -9.86 -22.80
CA PHE A 190 1.95 -10.21 -21.45
C PHE A 190 1.31 -9.02 -20.74
N ALA A 191 0.03 -9.13 -20.41
CA ALA A 191 -0.62 -8.30 -19.41
C ALA A 191 -0.45 -8.94 -18.02
N ILE A 192 -0.34 -8.12 -16.96
CA ILE A 192 -0.24 -8.63 -15.58
C ILE A 192 -1.29 -7.98 -14.67
N TYR A 193 -2.03 -8.80 -13.94
CA TYR A 193 -2.66 -8.42 -12.69
C TYR A 193 -1.72 -8.77 -11.53
N LEU A 194 -1.48 -7.85 -10.62
CA LEU A 194 -0.67 -8.10 -9.43
C LEU A 194 -1.35 -7.55 -8.16
N GLY A 195 -1.39 -8.37 -7.14
CA GLY A 195 -1.97 -8.02 -5.85
C GLY A 195 -2.84 -9.13 -5.26
N PRO A 196 -3.50 -8.87 -4.11
CA PRO A 196 -4.37 -9.87 -3.49
C PRO A 196 -5.49 -10.29 -4.45
N VAL A 197 -5.65 -11.62 -4.63
CA VAL A 197 -6.73 -12.19 -5.44
C VAL A 197 -7.96 -12.35 -4.55
N VAL A 198 -8.73 -11.26 -4.44
CA VAL A 198 -9.93 -11.16 -3.60
C VAL A 198 -11.04 -10.42 -4.36
N LYS A 199 -12.29 -10.64 -3.95
CA LYS A 199 -13.44 -9.89 -4.49
C LYS A 199 -13.21 -8.39 -4.40
N GLY A 200 -13.75 -7.63 -5.36
CA GLY A 200 -13.60 -6.18 -5.41
C GLY A 200 -12.32 -5.68 -6.10
N LYS A 201 -11.42 -6.58 -6.52
CA LYS A 201 -10.22 -6.22 -7.31
C LYS A 201 -10.43 -6.22 -8.82
N GLY A 202 -11.63 -6.59 -9.29
CA GLY A 202 -12.01 -6.54 -10.69
C GLY A 202 -11.45 -7.66 -11.57
N ILE A 203 -10.95 -8.75 -10.96
CA ILE A 203 -10.39 -9.88 -11.73
C ILE A 203 -11.46 -10.56 -12.58
N GLU A 204 -12.70 -10.63 -12.08
CA GLU A 204 -13.85 -11.13 -12.82
C GLU A 204 -14.05 -10.34 -14.12
N SER A 205 -13.95 -9.02 -14.06
CA SER A 205 -14.10 -8.14 -15.22
C SER A 205 -12.96 -8.32 -16.23
N ILE A 206 -11.72 -8.60 -15.74
CA ILE A 206 -10.61 -8.92 -16.65
C ILE A 206 -10.90 -10.22 -17.39
N ILE A 207 -11.34 -11.27 -16.68
CA ILE A 207 -11.68 -12.56 -17.30
C ILE A 207 -12.82 -12.40 -18.32
N ASP A 208 -13.83 -11.59 -18.02
CA ASP A 208 -14.94 -11.31 -18.92
C ASP A 208 -14.54 -10.51 -20.17
N ALA A 209 -13.47 -9.74 -20.10
CA ALA A 209 -12.93 -8.99 -21.24
C ALA A 209 -12.14 -9.89 -22.24
N LEU A 210 -11.53 -10.98 -21.77
CA LEU A 210 -10.64 -11.83 -22.58
C LEU A 210 -11.29 -12.44 -23.83
N PRO A 211 -12.57 -12.85 -23.86
CA PRO A 211 -13.17 -13.44 -25.09
C PRO A 211 -13.04 -12.53 -26.30
N SER A 212 -13.18 -11.22 -26.15
CA SER A 212 -13.06 -10.24 -27.25
C SER A 212 -11.62 -9.97 -27.68
N LEU A 213 -10.65 -10.55 -26.98
CA LEU A 213 -9.21 -10.43 -27.24
C LEU A 213 -8.61 -11.71 -27.84
N ARG A 214 -9.45 -12.72 -28.16
CA ARG A 214 -9.02 -13.90 -28.95
C ARG A 214 -8.48 -13.43 -30.31
N GLY A 215 -7.46 -14.10 -30.80
CA GLY A 215 -6.78 -13.67 -32.02
C GLY A 215 -5.68 -12.64 -31.83
N HIS A 216 -5.67 -11.92 -30.72
CA HIS A 216 -4.51 -11.15 -30.31
C HIS A 216 -3.50 -12.06 -29.59
N ARG A 217 -2.21 -11.83 -29.79
CA ARG A 217 -1.13 -12.59 -29.12
C ARG A 217 -0.99 -12.18 -27.64
N LEU A 218 -2.12 -12.12 -26.91
CA LEU A 218 -2.20 -11.65 -25.52
C LEU A 218 -2.26 -12.83 -24.55
N ARG A 219 -1.48 -12.73 -23.48
CA ARG A 219 -1.52 -13.61 -22.30
C ARG A 219 -1.70 -12.78 -21.06
N LEU A 220 -2.57 -13.22 -20.16
CA LEU A 220 -2.79 -12.57 -18.85
C LEU A 220 -2.09 -13.37 -17.77
N ARG A 221 -1.23 -12.71 -16.98
CA ARG A 221 -0.69 -13.25 -15.73
C ARG A 221 -1.53 -12.74 -14.55
N ILE A 222 -2.04 -13.65 -13.73
CA ILE A 222 -2.72 -13.31 -12.47
C ILE A 222 -1.79 -13.70 -11.32
N ALA A 223 -1.12 -12.69 -10.74
CA ALA A 223 -0.08 -12.89 -9.75
C ALA A 223 -0.48 -12.33 -8.38
N GLY A 224 -0.51 -13.21 -7.37
CA GLY A 224 -0.82 -12.85 -6.00
C GLY A 224 -1.61 -13.92 -5.24
N GLN A 225 -1.61 -13.82 -3.93
CA GLN A 225 -2.31 -14.76 -3.06
C GLN A 225 -3.82 -14.52 -3.06
N GLY A 226 -4.60 -15.60 -3.03
CA GLY A 226 -6.06 -15.58 -2.90
C GLY A 226 -6.57 -16.71 -2.02
N ASN A 227 -7.84 -16.61 -1.64
CA ASN A 227 -8.54 -17.74 -1.02
C ASN A 227 -8.75 -18.83 -2.09
N PRO A 228 -8.46 -20.13 -1.80
CA PRO A 228 -8.66 -21.23 -2.74
C PRO A 228 -10.06 -21.28 -3.37
N ASP A 229 -11.12 -21.12 -2.59
CA ASP A 229 -12.51 -21.16 -3.09
C ASP A 229 -12.79 -20.02 -4.09
N TYR A 230 -12.19 -18.85 -3.87
CA TYR A 230 -12.34 -17.74 -4.78
C TYR A 230 -11.49 -17.93 -6.06
N LEU A 231 -10.29 -18.47 -5.91
CA LEU A 231 -9.46 -18.85 -7.07
C LEU A 231 -10.18 -19.88 -7.95
N ASP A 232 -10.82 -20.87 -7.35
CA ASP A 232 -11.61 -21.87 -8.10
C ASP A 232 -12.85 -21.26 -8.77
N THR A 233 -13.46 -20.25 -8.14
CA THR A 233 -14.55 -19.49 -8.74
C THR A 233 -14.07 -18.74 -9.98
N LEU A 234 -12.89 -18.11 -9.94
CA LEU A 234 -12.30 -17.42 -11.08
C LEU A 234 -11.89 -18.39 -12.21
N ARG A 235 -11.33 -19.56 -11.86
CA ARG A 235 -10.99 -20.60 -12.85
C ARG A 235 -12.24 -21.15 -13.55
N ARG A 236 -13.31 -21.44 -12.82
CA ARG A 236 -14.60 -21.84 -13.42
C ARG A 236 -15.15 -20.77 -14.35
N ARG A 237 -15.03 -19.49 -13.98
CA ARG A 237 -15.42 -18.38 -14.85
C ARG A 237 -14.59 -18.36 -16.15
N ALA A 238 -13.28 -18.54 -16.05
CA ALA A 238 -12.39 -18.60 -17.21
C ALA A 238 -12.72 -19.80 -18.14
N LEU A 239 -13.05 -20.95 -17.58
CA LEU A 239 -13.51 -22.12 -18.33
C LEU A 239 -14.84 -21.85 -19.06
N ALA A 240 -15.84 -21.29 -18.36
CA ALA A 240 -17.15 -20.95 -18.95
C ALA A 240 -17.03 -19.89 -20.06
N ARG A 241 -15.99 -19.05 -20.05
CA ARG A 241 -15.68 -18.07 -21.10
C ARG A 241 -14.75 -18.62 -22.17
N ASN A 242 -14.29 -19.87 -22.07
CA ASN A 242 -13.32 -20.50 -22.96
C ASN A 242 -12.02 -19.67 -23.13
N VAL A 243 -11.48 -19.13 -22.03
CA VAL A 243 -10.26 -18.30 -22.02
C VAL A 243 -9.19 -18.81 -21.06
N MET A 244 -9.35 -20.03 -20.58
CA MET A 244 -8.44 -20.62 -19.59
C MET A 244 -6.99 -20.67 -20.10
N GLU A 245 -6.79 -20.97 -21.37
CA GLU A 245 -5.48 -21.03 -22.03
C GLU A 245 -4.82 -19.65 -22.19
N MET A 246 -5.57 -18.56 -22.08
CA MET A 246 -5.03 -17.20 -22.14
C MET A 246 -4.45 -16.76 -20.79
N ILE A 247 -4.69 -17.51 -19.68
CA ILE A 247 -4.36 -17.09 -18.32
C ILE A 247 -3.24 -17.93 -17.73
N ASP A 248 -2.17 -17.26 -17.30
CA ASP A 248 -1.07 -17.82 -16.51
C ASP A 248 -1.31 -17.49 -15.02
N TRP A 249 -1.71 -18.50 -14.24
CA TRP A 249 -2.01 -18.38 -12.81
C TRP A 249 -0.76 -18.48 -11.95
N ARG A 250 -0.39 -17.40 -11.25
CA ARG A 250 0.76 -17.29 -10.36
C ARG A 250 0.31 -16.92 -8.94
N ASN A 251 -0.26 -17.89 -8.23
CA ASN A 251 -0.94 -17.67 -6.95
C ASN A 251 -0.20 -18.24 -5.74
N ASP A 252 1.06 -18.58 -5.89
CA ASP A 252 1.95 -19.18 -4.91
C ASP A 252 2.62 -18.16 -3.96
N GLY A 253 2.43 -16.87 -4.19
CA GLY A 253 3.02 -15.83 -3.37
C GLY A 253 2.70 -14.40 -3.80
N GLU A 254 3.49 -13.47 -3.29
CA GLU A 254 3.52 -12.10 -3.81
C GLU A 254 4.19 -12.11 -5.19
N ALA A 255 3.62 -11.36 -6.16
CA ALA A 255 4.21 -11.25 -7.48
C ALA A 255 5.66 -10.72 -7.39
N PRO A 256 6.66 -11.45 -7.88
CA PRO A 256 8.02 -10.94 -7.97
C PRO A 256 8.11 -9.70 -8.85
N ASP A 257 9.04 -8.82 -8.54
CA ASP A 257 9.23 -7.58 -9.32
C ASP A 257 9.69 -7.89 -10.76
N GLU A 258 10.44 -8.97 -10.96
CA GLU A 258 10.86 -9.47 -12.27
C GLU A 258 9.66 -9.80 -13.18
N MET A 259 8.57 -10.29 -12.61
CA MET A 259 7.36 -10.59 -13.37
C MET A 259 6.70 -9.33 -13.92
N ILE A 260 6.78 -8.21 -13.17
CA ILE A 260 6.30 -6.90 -13.65
C ILE A 260 7.19 -6.41 -14.80
N VAL A 261 8.51 -6.51 -14.63
CA VAL A 261 9.50 -6.11 -15.64
C VAL A 261 9.34 -6.92 -16.94
N GLN A 262 9.01 -8.22 -16.85
CA GLN A 262 8.76 -9.10 -17.98
C GLN A 262 7.36 -8.92 -18.61
N SER A 263 6.50 -8.10 -18.05
CA SER A 263 5.16 -7.83 -18.57
C SER A 263 5.16 -6.54 -19.37
N HIS A 264 4.24 -6.44 -20.33
CA HIS A 264 4.15 -5.31 -21.26
C HIS A 264 3.29 -4.18 -20.67
N PHE A 265 2.25 -4.54 -19.91
CA PHE A 265 1.38 -3.61 -19.20
C PHE A 265 0.68 -4.29 -18.03
N ALA A 266 0.15 -3.50 -17.11
CA ALA A 266 -0.65 -4.04 -16.00
C ALA A 266 -2.14 -3.74 -16.16
N VAL A 267 -2.99 -4.60 -15.54
CA VAL A 267 -4.44 -4.44 -15.50
C VAL A 267 -4.90 -4.52 -14.04
N LEU A 268 -5.27 -3.37 -13.46
CA LEU A 268 -5.57 -3.20 -12.04
C LEU A 268 -6.94 -2.53 -11.83
N PRO A 269 -8.05 -3.10 -12.31
CA PRO A 269 -9.35 -2.47 -12.41
C PRO A 269 -10.18 -2.65 -11.13
N SER A 270 -9.65 -2.24 -9.97
CA SER A 270 -10.35 -2.38 -8.69
C SER A 270 -11.78 -1.82 -8.74
N VAL A 271 -12.75 -2.64 -8.36
CA VAL A 271 -14.15 -2.24 -8.19
C VAL A 271 -14.34 -1.53 -6.84
N GLU A 272 -13.63 -1.99 -5.82
CA GLU A 272 -13.58 -1.29 -4.53
C GLU A 272 -12.60 -0.12 -4.57
N ARG A 273 -12.89 0.92 -3.77
CA ARG A 273 -12.04 2.11 -3.69
C ARG A 273 -10.67 1.79 -3.11
N GLU A 274 -9.65 2.10 -3.86
CA GLU A 274 -8.26 1.99 -3.41
C GLU A 274 -7.83 3.21 -2.61
N GLY A 275 -7.16 2.95 -1.47
CA GLY A 275 -6.59 4.04 -0.66
C GLY A 275 -5.38 4.70 -1.29
N PHE A 276 -4.60 3.92 -2.06
CA PHE A 276 -3.47 4.38 -2.86
C PHE A 276 -3.21 3.42 -4.03
N GLY A 277 -2.94 2.14 -3.76
CA GLY A 277 -2.59 1.16 -4.79
C GLY A 277 -1.07 0.97 -4.94
N LEU A 278 -0.44 0.23 -4.02
CA LEU A 278 1.00 -0.05 -4.12
C LEU A 278 1.37 -0.88 -5.36
N SER A 279 0.42 -1.66 -5.88
CA SER A 279 0.60 -2.36 -7.15
C SER A 279 0.80 -1.39 -8.31
N ASN A 280 -0.02 -0.33 -8.37
CA ASN A 280 0.13 0.74 -9.35
C ASN A 280 1.51 1.40 -9.26
N LEU A 281 1.98 1.67 -8.03
CA LEU A 281 3.31 2.26 -7.81
C LEU A 281 4.44 1.38 -8.34
N ARG A 282 4.37 0.05 -8.09
CA ARG A 282 5.36 -0.92 -8.59
C ARG A 282 5.39 -0.97 -10.12
N VAL A 283 4.22 -0.88 -10.75
CA VAL A 283 4.08 -0.84 -12.21
C VAL A 283 4.72 0.43 -12.79
N MET A 284 4.44 1.59 -12.18
CA MET A 284 5.06 2.85 -12.57
C MET A 284 6.59 2.80 -12.44
N ALA A 285 7.09 2.27 -11.31
CA ALA A 285 8.52 2.12 -11.07
C ALA A 285 9.21 1.19 -12.09
N ALA A 286 8.49 0.21 -12.62
CA ALA A 286 8.99 -0.65 -13.68
C ALA A 286 8.87 -0.02 -15.10
N GLY A 287 8.35 1.18 -15.22
CA GLY A 287 8.12 1.85 -16.51
C GLY A 287 7.11 1.10 -17.38
N ARG A 288 6.04 0.57 -16.77
CA ARG A 288 4.97 -0.11 -17.48
C ARG A 288 3.70 0.74 -17.47
N PRO A 289 3.00 0.84 -18.62
CA PRO A 289 1.67 1.42 -18.64
C PRO A 289 0.70 0.52 -17.90
N GLN A 290 -0.42 1.09 -17.45
CA GLN A 290 -1.40 0.35 -16.68
C GLN A 290 -2.83 0.76 -17.04
N ILE A 291 -3.73 -0.20 -16.93
CA ILE A 291 -5.16 0.02 -17.01
C ILE A 291 -5.70 -0.06 -15.59
N CYS A 292 -6.40 0.97 -15.12
CA CYS A 292 -6.96 1.00 -13.77
C CYS A 292 -8.29 1.74 -13.72
N SER A 293 -9.04 1.54 -12.64
CA SER A 293 -10.32 2.22 -12.45
C SER A 293 -10.15 3.59 -11.79
N THR A 294 -11.15 4.46 -11.98
CA THR A 294 -11.16 5.85 -11.49
C THR A 294 -11.70 6.01 -10.07
N ASN A 295 -12.16 4.96 -9.42
CA ASN A 295 -12.93 5.03 -8.17
C ASN A 295 -12.11 5.09 -6.88
N GLY A 296 -10.79 5.25 -6.98
CA GLY A 296 -9.87 5.32 -5.84
C GLY A 296 -8.95 6.53 -5.89
N ALA A 297 -7.77 6.38 -5.32
CA ALA A 297 -6.74 7.41 -5.30
C ALA A 297 -5.88 7.47 -6.58
N GLN A 298 -6.11 6.58 -7.53
CA GLN A 298 -5.33 6.49 -8.77
C GLN A 298 -5.25 7.81 -9.54
N PRO A 299 -6.34 8.61 -9.68
CA PRO A 299 -6.29 9.91 -10.37
C PRO A 299 -5.45 10.98 -9.65
N GLU A 300 -5.03 10.73 -8.41
CA GLU A 300 -4.15 11.69 -7.69
C GLU A 300 -2.69 11.60 -8.16
N TYR A 301 -2.31 10.49 -8.79
CA TYR A 301 -0.93 10.24 -9.21
C TYR A 301 -0.78 9.61 -10.59
N LEU A 302 -1.87 9.21 -11.23
CA LEU A 302 -1.93 8.76 -12.61
C LEU A 302 -2.74 9.75 -13.44
N GLU A 303 -2.47 9.80 -14.74
CA GLU A 303 -3.12 10.67 -15.71
C GLU A 303 -3.60 9.83 -16.90
N ASP A 304 -4.90 9.98 -17.23
CA ASP A 304 -5.51 9.22 -18.32
C ASP A 304 -4.88 9.57 -19.67
N GLY A 305 -4.64 8.54 -20.49
CA GLY A 305 -4.01 8.69 -21.79
C GLY A 305 -2.49 8.94 -21.75
N THR A 306 -1.93 9.35 -20.59
CA THR A 306 -0.51 9.71 -20.44
C THR A 306 0.27 8.65 -19.65
N THR A 307 -0.16 8.33 -18.43
CA THR A 307 0.52 7.36 -17.55
C THR A 307 -0.28 6.09 -17.31
N ALA A 308 -1.57 6.12 -17.64
CA ALA A 308 -2.51 5.01 -17.51
C ALA A 308 -3.67 5.17 -18.50
N ILE A 309 -4.44 4.11 -18.68
CA ILE A 309 -5.79 4.16 -19.29
C ILE A 309 -6.78 3.93 -18.16
N PHE A 310 -7.68 4.88 -17.94
CA PHE A 310 -8.73 4.72 -16.96
C PHE A 310 -9.96 4.06 -17.55
N VAL A 311 -10.57 3.17 -16.77
CA VAL A 311 -11.80 2.46 -17.11
C VAL A 311 -12.81 2.58 -15.98
N SER A 312 -14.08 2.51 -16.31
CA SER A 312 -15.15 2.43 -15.32
C SER A 312 -15.05 1.14 -14.50
N PRO A 313 -15.31 1.19 -13.18
CA PRO A 313 -15.33 -0.02 -12.36
C PRO A 313 -16.27 -1.08 -12.91
N ALA A 314 -15.82 -2.33 -12.95
CA ALA A 314 -16.56 -3.49 -13.46
C ALA A 314 -16.94 -3.47 -14.95
N SER A 315 -16.41 -2.56 -15.76
CA SER A 315 -16.66 -2.51 -17.21
C SER A 315 -15.72 -3.46 -17.98
N ALA A 316 -16.22 -4.64 -18.34
CA ALA A 316 -15.47 -5.60 -19.16
C ALA A 316 -15.22 -5.08 -20.58
N THR A 317 -16.15 -4.29 -21.13
CA THR A 317 -16.03 -3.71 -22.47
C THR A 317 -14.91 -2.69 -22.54
N GLU A 318 -14.89 -1.71 -21.63
CA GLU A 318 -13.82 -0.71 -21.57
C GLU A 318 -12.45 -1.36 -21.29
N LEU A 319 -12.41 -2.40 -20.43
CA LEU A 319 -11.21 -3.18 -20.19
C LEU A 319 -10.70 -3.86 -21.46
N ALA A 320 -11.60 -4.49 -22.24
CA ALA A 320 -11.24 -5.14 -23.48
C ALA A 320 -10.65 -4.14 -24.49
N ASP A 321 -11.27 -2.97 -24.63
CA ASP A 321 -10.80 -1.93 -25.54
C ASP A 321 -9.43 -1.36 -25.12
N ALA A 322 -9.26 -1.06 -23.83
CA ALA A 322 -7.99 -0.61 -23.28
C ALA A 322 -6.87 -1.68 -23.42
N MET A 323 -7.19 -2.94 -23.13
CA MET A 323 -6.26 -4.06 -23.28
C MET A 323 -5.89 -4.28 -24.76
N ARG A 324 -6.84 -4.14 -25.69
CA ARG A 324 -6.57 -4.23 -27.13
C ARG A 324 -5.62 -3.12 -27.57
N ARG A 325 -5.88 -1.87 -27.21
CA ARG A 325 -5.00 -0.73 -27.53
C ARG A 325 -3.56 -1.00 -27.07
N LEU A 326 -3.39 -1.38 -25.79
CA LEU A 326 -2.06 -1.68 -25.27
C LEU A 326 -1.46 -2.99 -25.85
N ALA A 327 -2.25 -3.95 -26.31
CA ALA A 327 -1.73 -5.16 -26.93
C ALA A 327 -1.20 -4.92 -28.36
N THR A 328 -1.82 -4.01 -29.10
CA THR A 328 -1.52 -3.80 -30.54
C THR A 328 -0.57 -2.64 -30.82
N ASP A 329 -0.40 -1.70 -29.87
CA ASP A 329 0.43 -0.52 -30.06
C ASP A 329 1.67 -0.53 -29.13
N PRO A 330 2.85 -0.95 -29.62
CA PRO A 330 4.08 -0.97 -28.85
C PRO A 330 4.62 0.45 -28.53
N ASN A 331 4.36 1.45 -29.38
CA ASN A 331 4.80 2.83 -29.15
C ASN A 331 3.98 3.44 -28.00
N LEU A 332 2.65 3.28 -28.01
CA LEU A 332 1.81 3.72 -26.92
C LEU A 332 2.25 3.11 -25.59
N ARG A 333 2.55 1.80 -25.57
CA ARG A 333 3.06 1.13 -24.36
C ARG A 333 4.37 1.77 -23.86
N HIS A 334 5.27 2.06 -24.79
CA HIS A 334 6.56 2.61 -24.47
C HIS A 334 6.44 4.02 -23.89
N ASP A 335 5.73 4.89 -24.59
CA ASP A 335 5.58 6.31 -24.21
C ASP A 335 4.85 6.44 -22.85
N MET A 336 3.72 5.76 -22.70
CA MET A 336 3.01 5.73 -21.40
C MET A 336 3.87 5.15 -20.27
N GLY A 337 4.68 4.14 -20.57
CA GLY A 337 5.56 3.53 -19.57
C GLY A 337 6.66 4.49 -19.12
N LEU A 338 7.26 5.24 -20.04
CA LEU A 338 8.28 6.26 -19.72
C LEU A 338 7.68 7.40 -18.89
N GLU A 339 6.51 7.91 -19.28
CA GLU A 339 5.82 8.94 -18.52
C GLU A 339 5.43 8.48 -17.11
N ALA A 340 4.93 7.24 -16.97
CA ALA A 340 4.64 6.64 -15.68
C ALA A 340 5.90 6.54 -14.80
N PHE A 341 7.03 6.12 -15.36
CA PHE A 341 8.31 6.06 -14.65
C PHE A 341 8.83 7.45 -14.27
N SER A 342 8.78 8.41 -15.18
CA SER A 342 9.18 9.80 -14.91
C SER A 342 8.41 10.38 -13.73
N ARG A 343 7.09 10.21 -13.73
CA ARG A 343 6.24 10.67 -12.63
C ARG A 343 6.53 9.95 -11.31
N TYR A 344 6.77 8.62 -11.36
CA TYR A 344 7.23 7.87 -10.19
C TYR A 344 8.55 8.41 -9.64
N ALA A 345 9.56 8.55 -10.48
CA ALA A 345 10.91 8.95 -10.07
C ALA A 345 10.90 10.34 -9.41
N ASN A 346 10.16 11.28 -9.99
CA ASN A 346 10.14 12.67 -9.55
C ASN A 346 9.26 12.89 -8.28
N HIS A 347 8.16 12.15 -8.10
CA HIS A 347 7.14 12.49 -7.10
C HIS A 347 6.82 11.38 -6.10
N LEU A 348 7.00 10.12 -6.47
CA LEU A 348 6.50 8.96 -5.72
C LEU A 348 7.61 7.99 -5.29
N SER A 349 8.84 8.23 -5.73
CA SER A 349 9.99 7.39 -5.37
C SER A 349 10.28 7.45 -3.87
N TRP A 350 10.94 6.42 -3.36
CA TRP A 350 11.41 6.39 -1.98
C TRP A 350 12.27 7.60 -1.63
N ALA A 351 13.13 8.02 -2.56
CA ALA A 351 13.99 9.19 -2.40
C ALA A 351 13.19 10.49 -2.24
N SER A 352 12.06 10.65 -2.92
CA SER A 352 11.17 11.82 -2.79
C SER A 352 10.26 11.74 -1.56
N PHE A 353 9.91 10.53 -1.11
CA PHE A 353 9.01 10.28 0.01
C PHE A 353 9.66 10.48 1.37
N ILE A 354 10.84 9.92 1.59
CA ILE A 354 11.51 9.90 2.91
C ILE A 354 11.81 11.29 3.47
N PRO A 355 12.30 12.28 2.70
CA PRO A 355 12.52 13.61 3.24
C PRO A 355 11.24 14.26 3.78
N ARG A 356 10.09 14.04 3.10
CA ARG A 356 8.78 14.54 3.54
C ARG A 356 8.33 13.87 4.83
N LEU A 357 8.47 12.54 4.94
CA LEU A 357 8.17 11.81 6.17
C LEU A 357 9.07 12.23 7.32
N THR A 358 10.37 12.38 7.07
CA THR A 358 11.34 12.84 8.08
C THR A 358 11.00 14.25 8.59
N LYS A 359 10.59 15.13 7.69
CA LYS A 359 10.12 16.48 8.07
C LYS A 359 8.93 16.38 9.03
N ILE A 360 7.94 15.52 8.74
CA ILE A 360 6.77 15.32 9.61
C ILE A 360 7.21 14.79 10.98
N TYR A 361 8.09 13.79 11.05
CA TYR A 361 8.61 13.30 12.32
C TYR A 361 9.28 14.40 13.16
N ARG A 362 10.01 15.31 12.53
CA ARG A 362 10.73 16.37 13.23
C ARG A 362 9.84 17.53 13.69
N THR A 363 8.75 17.80 12.98
CA THR A 363 7.88 18.97 13.21
C THR A 363 6.59 18.67 13.97
N CYS A 364 6.21 17.42 14.15
CA CYS A 364 4.98 17.04 14.85
C CYS A 364 5.07 17.15 16.38
#